data_c12918ae93cb535855bb41bdf8b7813c
#
_entry.id   c12918ae93cb535855bb41bdf8b7813c
#
_cell.length_a   1.000
_cell.length_b   1.000
_cell.length_c   1.000
_cell.angle_alpha   90.00
_cell.angle_beta   90.00
_cell.angle_gamma   90.00
#
_symmetry.space_group_name_H-M   'P 1'
#
loop_
_entity.id
_entity.type
_entity.pdbx_description
1 polymer ?
#
loop_
_entity_poly.entity_id
_entity_poly.type
_entity_poly.pdbx_seq_one_letter_code
_entity_poly.pdbx_strand_id
1 'polypeptide(L)'
;TKEKISRTLSVFAGIIIAVIAIYLILMIVIPQLIDSVVRLVQILPSSADKLIGWLDHSLSSDEQLLQYSQQVIDKAYTMLEDWLSNGLLDSVEKVATGISSGVINLLGVLLNIFIGFIVAVYLLLSRKKFARQAELIVYSILKKEKADTVMEEARYCDRVFGGFINGKILDAVVVSLICYAGMMIFRWINPGKVMMSETLVAVIVGIFNVIPFFGWYIGLFLSALLILMVNPMQCIFFVIFDFILQQIDGNILGPKIIGDTTGISSIWVLFSIFLFGDIWGFAGMLLGVPMFAIMYHWIKKLVFKGLDKNEQTQMSVDYENDFPKKKKTHQ
;
A
#
# COMPACT_ATOMS: atom_id res chain seq x y z
N THR A 1 -14.21 18.67 32.86
CA THR A 1 -15.34 17.86 32.29
C THR A 1 -15.54 18.14 30.81
N LYS A 2 -15.53 19.41 30.34
CA LYS A 2 -15.74 19.77 28.93
C LYS A 2 -14.64 19.25 27.99
N GLU A 3 -13.37 19.27 28.38
CA GLU A 3 -12.26 18.72 27.56
C GLU A 3 -12.35 17.18 27.39
N LYS A 4 -12.76 16.45 28.42
CA LYS A 4 -12.95 15.00 28.30
C LYS A 4 -14.07 14.67 27.33
N ILE A 5 -15.21 15.37 27.40
CA ILE A 5 -16.36 15.17 26.53
C ILE A 5 -16.00 15.48 25.07
N SER A 6 -15.33 16.64 24.83
CA SER A 6 -14.87 17.03 23.49
C SER A 6 -13.91 15.98 22.89
N ARG A 7 -12.96 15.47 23.67
CA ARG A 7 -12.02 14.45 23.22
C ARG A 7 -12.69 13.11 22.92
N THR A 8 -13.64 12.69 23.75
CA THR A 8 -14.42 11.47 23.51
C THR A 8 -15.24 11.61 22.22
N LEU A 9 -15.91 12.76 22.04
CA LEU A 9 -16.69 13.04 20.84
C LEU A 9 -15.82 13.03 19.58
N SER A 10 -14.63 13.65 19.63
CA SER A 10 -13.68 13.68 18.48
C SER A 10 -13.16 12.30 18.12
N VAL A 11 -12.87 11.43 19.11
CA VAL A 11 -12.45 10.04 18.85
C VAL A 11 -13.59 9.25 18.20
N PHE A 12 -14.80 9.33 18.75
CA PHE A 12 -15.97 8.66 18.15
C PHE A 12 -16.25 9.18 16.73
N ALA A 13 -16.26 10.49 16.54
CA ALA A 13 -16.47 11.08 15.22
C ALA A 13 -15.39 10.63 14.21
N GLY A 14 -14.12 10.63 14.59
CA GLY A 14 -13.03 10.18 13.73
C GLY A 14 -13.15 8.70 13.34
N ILE A 15 -13.52 7.83 14.29
CA ILE A 15 -13.70 6.41 14.01
C ILE A 15 -14.95 6.19 13.15
N ILE A 16 -16.05 6.87 13.43
CA ILE A 16 -17.27 6.78 12.60
C ILE A 16 -16.98 7.24 11.18
N ILE A 17 -16.27 8.36 10.99
CA ILE A 17 -15.87 8.84 9.67
C ILE A 17 -14.97 7.80 8.97
N ALA A 18 -14.01 7.21 9.65
CA ALA A 18 -13.14 6.18 9.08
C ALA A 18 -13.93 4.92 8.66
N VAL A 19 -14.85 4.45 9.50
CA VAL A 19 -15.70 3.29 9.19
C VAL A 19 -16.64 3.60 8.02
N ILE A 20 -17.26 4.79 7.99
CA ILE A 20 -18.09 5.22 6.87
C ILE A 20 -17.26 5.30 5.58
N ALA A 21 -16.06 5.87 5.64
CA ALA A 21 -15.17 5.97 4.48
C ALA A 21 -14.79 4.59 3.93
N ILE A 22 -14.40 3.66 4.81
CA ILE A 22 -14.09 2.28 4.42
C ILE A 22 -15.33 1.60 3.84
N TYR A 23 -16.50 1.75 4.47
CA TYR A 23 -17.75 1.18 3.98
C TYR A 23 -18.12 1.72 2.59
N LEU A 24 -18.03 3.02 2.37
CA LEU A 24 -18.30 3.65 1.08
C LEU A 24 -17.31 3.18 0.00
N ILE A 25 -16.02 3.10 0.33
CA ILE A 25 -15.00 2.56 -0.58
C ILE A 25 -15.35 1.11 -0.97
N LEU A 26 -15.64 0.26 0.00
CA LEU A 26 -16.00 -1.14 -0.27
C LEU A 26 -17.29 -1.25 -1.08
N MET A 27 -18.31 -0.44 -0.77
CA MET A 27 -19.59 -0.42 -1.48
C MET A 27 -19.46 0.03 -2.95
N ILE A 28 -18.50 0.90 -3.24
CA ILE A 28 -18.22 1.35 -4.61
C ILE A 28 -17.31 0.36 -5.34
N VAL A 29 -16.27 -0.13 -4.67
CA VAL A 29 -15.20 -0.91 -5.28
C VAL A 29 -15.61 -2.36 -5.52
N ILE A 30 -16.26 -3.01 -4.55
CA ILE A 30 -16.61 -4.44 -4.66
C ILE A 30 -17.53 -4.70 -5.86
N PRO A 31 -18.67 -4.00 -6.07
CA PRO A 31 -19.49 -4.22 -7.25
C PRO A 31 -18.73 -3.98 -8.56
N GLN A 32 -17.91 -2.92 -8.62
CA GLN A 32 -17.13 -2.62 -9.82
C GLN A 32 -16.05 -3.65 -10.10
N LEU A 33 -15.44 -4.24 -9.06
CA LEU A 33 -14.51 -5.36 -9.21
C LEU A 33 -15.23 -6.60 -9.76
N ILE A 34 -16.38 -6.94 -9.20
CA ILE A 34 -17.20 -8.07 -9.66
C ILE A 34 -17.58 -7.88 -11.13
N ASP A 35 -18.15 -6.74 -11.49
CA ASP A 35 -18.53 -6.41 -12.86
C ASP A 35 -17.32 -6.45 -13.81
N SER A 36 -16.17 -6.00 -13.36
CA SER A 36 -14.94 -5.99 -14.14
C SER A 36 -14.43 -7.40 -14.37
N VAL A 37 -14.43 -8.26 -13.36
CA VAL A 37 -14.03 -9.67 -13.48
C VAL A 37 -14.98 -10.44 -14.41
N VAL A 38 -16.29 -10.26 -14.24
CA VAL A 38 -17.30 -10.89 -15.12
C VAL A 38 -17.13 -10.44 -16.57
N ARG A 39 -16.95 -9.15 -16.83
CA ARG A 39 -16.67 -8.62 -18.19
C ARG A 39 -15.37 -9.17 -18.75
N LEU A 40 -14.33 -9.28 -17.92
CA LEU A 40 -13.03 -9.85 -18.28
C LEU A 40 -13.20 -11.27 -18.84
N VAL A 41 -13.89 -12.14 -18.10
CA VAL A 41 -14.17 -13.52 -18.52
C VAL A 41 -14.96 -13.56 -19.83
N GLN A 42 -15.92 -12.65 -20.02
CA GLN A 42 -16.73 -12.58 -21.24
C GLN A 42 -15.97 -12.07 -22.47
N ILE A 43 -15.04 -11.13 -22.28
CA ILE A 43 -14.29 -10.48 -23.37
C ILE A 43 -13.03 -11.27 -23.73
N LEU A 44 -12.50 -12.06 -22.80
CA LEU A 44 -11.24 -12.79 -22.95
C LEU A 44 -11.18 -13.65 -24.22
N PRO A 45 -12.19 -14.50 -24.53
CA PRO A 45 -12.17 -15.31 -25.76
C PRO A 45 -12.04 -14.44 -27.02
N SER A 46 -12.90 -13.43 -27.16
CA SER A 46 -12.89 -12.56 -28.32
C SER A 46 -11.64 -11.69 -28.47
N SER A 47 -10.97 -11.41 -27.35
CA SER A 47 -9.71 -10.64 -27.34
C SER A 47 -8.52 -11.51 -27.73
N ALA A 48 -8.50 -12.77 -27.31
CA ALA A 48 -7.50 -13.75 -27.75
C ALA A 48 -7.61 -13.99 -29.26
N ASP A 49 -8.80 -14.21 -29.80
CA ASP A 49 -9.03 -14.38 -31.23
C ASP A 49 -8.54 -13.17 -32.05
N LYS A 50 -8.78 -11.94 -31.56
CA LYS A 50 -8.29 -10.71 -32.22
C LYS A 50 -6.77 -10.61 -32.19
N LEU A 51 -6.13 -11.00 -31.08
CA LEU A 51 -4.67 -11.00 -30.96
C LEU A 51 -4.04 -12.03 -31.89
N ILE A 52 -4.62 -13.24 -31.95
CA ILE A 52 -4.18 -14.30 -32.88
C ILE A 52 -4.34 -13.80 -34.31
N GLY A 53 -5.49 -13.26 -34.69
CA GLY A 53 -5.70 -12.75 -36.04
C GLY A 53 -4.79 -11.58 -36.42
N TRP A 54 -4.44 -10.70 -35.47
CA TRP A 54 -3.46 -9.61 -35.68
C TRP A 54 -2.04 -10.17 -35.86
N LEU A 55 -1.65 -11.18 -35.07
CA LEU A 55 -0.36 -11.86 -35.18
C LEU A 55 -0.24 -12.63 -36.51
N ASP A 56 -1.28 -13.37 -36.91
CA ASP A 56 -1.33 -14.04 -38.19
C ASP A 56 -1.11 -13.05 -39.35
N HIS A 57 -1.75 -11.91 -39.28
CA HIS A 57 -1.58 -10.88 -40.32
C HIS A 57 -0.20 -10.19 -40.27
N SER A 58 0.36 -9.98 -39.09
CA SER A 58 1.62 -9.26 -38.90
C SER A 58 2.86 -10.15 -39.10
N LEU A 59 2.77 -11.44 -38.81
CA LEU A 59 3.86 -12.41 -38.83
C LEU A 59 3.74 -13.43 -40.00
N SER A 60 2.85 -13.21 -40.95
CA SER A 60 2.63 -14.06 -42.11
C SER A 60 3.89 -14.40 -42.91
N SER A 61 5.00 -13.73 -42.69
CA SER A 61 6.29 -13.94 -43.36
C SER A 61 7.21 -14.94 -42.65
N ASP A 62 6.89 -15.37 -41.41
CA ASP A 62 7.75 -16.27 -40.62
C ASP A 62 6.91 -17.28 -39.83
N GLU A 63 6.78 -18.46 -40.44
CA GLU A 63 5.92 -19.58 -39.94
C GLU A 63 6.37 -20.09 -38.55
N GLN A 64 7.66 -20.03 -38.23
CA GLN A 64 8.19 -20.48 -36.93
C GLN A 64 7.86 -19.47 -35.82
N LEU A 65 7.99 -18.16 -36.07
CA LEU A 65 7.61 -17.11 -35.12
C LEU A 65 6.11 -17.11 -34.86
N LEU A 66 5.32 -17.39 -35.91
CA LEU A 66 3.86 -17.45 -35.83
C LEU A 66 3.40 -18.61 -34.92
N GLN A 67 3.96 -19.82 -35.11
CA GLN A 67 3.65 -21.00 -34.31
C GLN A 67 4.09 -20.81 -32.83
N TYR A 68 5.22 -20.16 -32.58
CA TYR A 68 5.71 -19.91 -31.25
C TYR A 68 4.84 -18.85 -30.51
N SER A 69 4.43 -17.81 -31.22
CA SER A 69 3.57 -16.75 -30.64
C SER A 69 2.16 -17.29 -30.32
N GLN A 70 1.59 -18.11 -31.16
CA GLN A 70 0.31 -18.79 -30.89
C GLN A 70 0.40 -19.69 -29.65
N GLN A 71 1.45 -20.50 -29.50
CA GLN A 71 1.65 -21.34 -28.31
C GLN A 71 1.78 -20.53 -27.02
N VAL A 72 2.44 -19.38 -27.07
CA VAL A 72 2.59 -18.49 -25.90
C VAL A 72 1.25 -17.86 -25.52
N ILE A 73 0.47 -17.43 -26.53
CA ILE A 73 -0.85 -16.84 -26.30
C ILE A 73 -1.82 -17.87 -25.77
N ASP A 74 -1.87 -19.06 -26.34
CA ASP A 74 -2.75 -20.14 -25.87
C ASP A 74 -2.44 -20.55 -24.43
N LYS A 75 -1.15 -20.64 -24.08
CA LYS A 75 -0.75 -20.90 -22.69
C LYS A 75 -1.12 -19.76 -21.76
N ALA A 76 -0.88 -18.52 -22.17
CA ALA A 76 -1.26 -17.36 -21.37
C ALA A 76 -2.78 -17.27 -21.19
N TYR A 77 -3.53 -17.59 -22.27
CA TYR A 77 -4.99 -17.64 -22.25
C TYR A 77 -5.50 -18.71 -21.28
N THR A 78 -5.02 -19.96 -21.40
CA THR A 78 -5.44 -21.05 -20.51
C THR A 78 -5.07 -20.79 -19.05
N MET A 79 -3.88 -20.25 -18.77
CA MET A 79 -3.49 -19.86 -17.42
C MET A 79 -4.38 -18.73 -16.85
N LEU A 80 -4.73 -17.75 -17.68
CA LEU A 80 -5.57 -16.64 -17.28
C LEU A 80 -7.02 -17.08 -17.07
N GLU A 81 -7.54 -17.95 -17.95
CA GLU A 81 -8.87 -18.56 -17.84
C GLU A 81 -8.99 -19.42 -16.60
N ASP A 82 -7.99 -20.28 -16.33
CA ASP A 82 -7.94 -21.11 -15.13
C ASP A 82 -7.86 -20.26 -13.85
N TRP A 83 -7.05 -19.20 -13.88
CA TRP A 83 -6.92 -18.29 -12.73
C TRP A 83 -8.20 -17.47 -12.51
N LEU A 84 -8.86 -17.04 -13.58
CA LEU A 84 -10.12 -16.29 -13.50
C LEU A 84 -11.28 -17.21 -13.09
N SER A 85 -11.43 -18.38 -13.74
CA SER A 85 -12.56 -19.29 -13.51
C SER A 85 -12.45 -20.03 -12.18
N ASN A 86 -11.27 -20.58 -11.89
CA ASN A 86 -11.06 -21.44 -10.72
C ASN A 86 -10.51 -20.66 -9.48
N GLY A 87 -9.94 -19.48 -9.70
CA GLY A 87 -9.38 -18.67 -8.62
C GLY A 87 -10.27 -17.48 -8.22
N LEU A 88 -10.51 -16.58 -9.16
CA LEU A 88 -11.24 -15.35 -8.87
C LEU A 88 -12.76 -15.52 -8.87
N LEU A 89 -13.33 -16.19 -9.90
CA LEU A 89 -14.78 -16.39 -9.95
C LEU A 89 -15.28 -17.23 -8.79
N ASP A 90 -14.59 -18.32 -8.46
CA ASP A 90 -14.92 -19.17 -7.32
C ASP A 90 -14.80 -18.39 -5.99
N SER A 91 -13.83 -17.49 -5.88
CA SER A 91 -13.68 -16.59 -4.73
C SER A 91 -14.76 -15.50 -4.70
N VAL A 92 -15.09 -14.92 -5.84
CA VAL A 92 -16.18 -13.91 -5.98
C VAL A 92 -17.54 -14.57 -5.78
N GLU A 93 -17.77 -15.78 -6.31
CA GLU A 93 -18.98 -16.55 -6.08
C GLU A 93 -19.10 -16.99 -4.62
N LYS A 94 -18.02 -17.39 -3.97
CA LYS A 94 -17.96 -17.64 -2.53
C LYS A 94 -18.23 -16.40 -1.70
N VAL A 95 -17.77 -15.24 -2.11
CA VAL A 95 -18.11 -13.95 -1.49
C VAL A 95 -19.57 -13.58 -1.77
N ALA A 96 -20.05 -13.73 -3.01
CA ALA A 96 -21.42 -13.40 -3.39
C ALA A 96 -22.44 -14.40 -2.79
N THR A 97 -22.14 -15.70 -2.81
CA THR A 97 -22.95 -16.77 -2.19
C THR A 97 -22.72 -16.83 -0.67
N GLY A 98 -21.52 -16.49 -0.20
CA GLY A 98 -21.22 -16.28 1.21
C GLY A 98 -22.04 -15.16 1.82
N ILE A 99 -22.46 -14.17 1.05
CA ILE A 99 -23.45 -13.16 1.45
C ILE A 99 -24.84 -13.82 1.62
N SER A 100 -25.18 -14.83 0.81
CA SER A 100 -26.47 -15.55 0.89
C SER A 100 -26.50 -16.68 1.94
N SER A 101 -25.40 -17.42 2.10
CA SER A 101 -25.26 -18.54 3.06
C SER A 101 -24.51 -18.14 4.35
N GLY A 102 -23.92 -16.96 4.35
CA GLY A 102 -22.95 -16.48 5.33
C GLY A 102 -23.50 -15.61 6.44
N VAL A 103 -24.81 -15.59 6.70
CA VAL A 103 -25.36 -14.85 7.87
C VAL A 103 -24.62 -15.26 9.16
N ILE A 104 -24.18 -16.50 9.28
CA ILE A 104 -23.42 -16.99 10.45
C ILE A 104 -21.96 -16.53 10.41
N ASN A 105 -21.30 -16.58 9.25
CA ASN A 105 -19.91 -16.08 9.07
C ASN A 105 -19.86 -14.55 9.08
N LEU A 106 -20.84 -13.85 8.50
CA LEU A 106 -21.01 -12.41 8.59
C LEU A 106 -21.16 -11.94 10.04
N LEU A 107 -21.93 -12.65 10.86
CA LEU A 107 -22.04 -12.36 12.28
C LEU A 107 -20.67 -12.49 12.98
N GLY A 108 -19.87 -13.52 12.66
CA GLY A 108 -18.52 -13.67 13.19
C GLY A 108 -17.58 -12.55 12.78
N VAL A 109 -17.58 -12.18 11.50
CA VAL A 109 -16.77 -11.04 10.99
C VAL A 109 -17.24 -9.72 11.59
N LEU A 110 -18.54 -9.47 11.64
CA LEU A 110 -19.13 -8.27 12.27
C LEU A 110 -18.82 -8.19 13.75
N LEU A 111 -18.90 -9.31 14.48
CA LEU A 111 -18.51 -9.37 15.89
C LEU A 111 -17.02 -9.07 16.08
N ASN A 112 -16.15 -9.64 15.25
CA ASN A 112 -14.71 -9.35 15.30
C ASN A 112 -14.39 -7.88 14.99
N ILE A 113 -15.03 -7.31 13.98
CA ILE A 113 -14.93 -5.88 13.66
C ILE A 113 -15.46 -5.04 14.84
N PHE A 114 -16.60 -5.40 15.41
CA PHE A 114 -17.22 -4.69 16.53
C PHE A 114 -16.35 -4.75 17.79
N ILE A 115 -15.81 -5.94 18.12
CA ILE A 115 -14.88 -6.11 19.26
C ILE A 115 -13.61 -5.30 19.00
N GLY A 116 -13.02 -5.40 17.80
CA GLY A 116 -11.86 -4.60 17.41
C GLY A 116 -12.10 -3.09 17.49
N PHE A 117 -13.29 -2.66 17.10
CA PHE A 117 -13.75 -1.28 17.23
C PHE A 117 -13.82 -0.83 18.69
N ILE A 118 -14.46 -1.61 19.57
CA ILE A 118 -14.55 -1.31 21.01
C ILE A 118 -13.16 -1.21 21.61
N VAL A 119 -12.27 -2.16 21.30
CA VAL A 119 -10.88 -2.16 21.78
C VAL A 119 -10.13 -0.93 21.29
N ALA A 120 -10.25 -0.60 20.01
CA ALA A 120 -9.61 0.60 19.43
C ALA A 120 -10.10 1.90 20.10
N VAL A 121 -11.41 2.05 20.28
CA VAL A 121 -11.99 3.18 21.02
C VAL A 121 -11.44 3.26 22.44
N TYR A 122 -11.44 2.14 23.16
CA TYR A 122 -10.94 2.10 24.53
C TYR A 122 -9.45 2.46 24.62
N LEU A 123 -8.62 1.93 23.72
CA LEU A 123 -7.18 2.23 23.65
C LEU A 123 -6.94 3.71 23.34
N LEU A 124 -7.66 4.27 22.37
CA LEU A 124 -7.53 5.68 21.99
C LEU A 124 -7.95 6.63 23.10
N LEU A 125 -9.09 6.33 23.77
CA LEU A 125 -9.55 7.13 24.91
C LEU A 125 -8.61 7.02 26.11
N SER A 126 -8.03 5.85 26.34
CA SER A 126 -7.13 5.56 27.46
C SER A 126 -5.64 5.80 27.13
N ARG A 127 -5.29 6.27 25.92
CA ARG A 127 -3.90 6.44 25.46
C ARG A 127 -3.01 7.15 26.47
N LYS A 128 -3.46 8.29 27.03
CA LYS A 128 -2.68 9.04 28.02
C LYS A 128 -2.47 8.27 29.32
N LYS A 129 -3.48 7.49 29.74
CA LYS A 129 -3.40 6.66 30.96
C LYS A 129 -2.39 5.53 30.78
N PHE A 130 -2.48 4.79 29.67
CA PHE A 130 -1.55 3.71 29.36
C PHE A 130 -0.12 4.21 29.19
N ALA A 131 0.09 5.32 28.47
CA ALA A 131 1.40 5.93 28.32
C ALA A 131 2.00 6.31 29.68
N ARG A 132 1.20 6.90 30.57
CA ARG A 132 1.67 7.26 31.93
C ARG A 132 1.96 6.03 32.79
N GLN A 133 1.15 4.98 32.69
CA GLN A 133 1.40 3.71 33.40
C GLN A 133 2.70 3.06 32.90
N ALA A 134 2.94 3.01 31.58
CA ALA A 134 4.18 2.49 31.02
C ALA A 134 5.39 3.31 31.50
N GLU A 135 5.29 4.63 31.51
CA GLU A 135 6.30 5.52 32.05
C GLU A 135 6.62 5.20 33.51
N LEU A 136 5.60 5.07 34.37
CA LEU A 136 5.78 4.72 35.79
C LEU A 136 6.47 3.36 35.97
N ILE A 137 6.12 2.35 35.16
CA ILE A 137 6.77 1.04 35.21
C ILE A 137 8.25 1.18 34.87
N VAL A 138 8.61 1.90 33.81
CA VAL A 138 9.98 2.11 33.38
C VAL A 138 10.80 2.80 34.49
N TYR A 139 10.28 3.87 35.06
CA TYR A 139 10.96 4.61 36.15
C TYR A 139 10.98 3.84 37.49
N SER A 140 10.09 2.87 37.71
CA SER A 140 10.13 2.02 38.92
C SER A 140 11.21 0.94 38.84
N ILE A 141 11.54 0.46 37.65
CA ILE A 141 12.49 -0.63 37.44
C ILE A 141 13.91 -0.12 37.18
N LEU A 142 14.02 1.00 36.44
CA LEU A 142 15.30 1.52 35.96
C LEU A 142 15.71 2.78 36.72
N LYS A 143 17.04 2.97 36.93
CA LYS A 143 17.57 4.26 37.37
C LYS A 143 17.22 5.36 36.38
N LYS A 144 17.05 6.59 36.88
CA LYS A 144 16.56 7.76 36.10
C LYS A 144 17.23 7.90 34.72
N GLU A 145 18.58 7.86 34.66
CA GLU A 145 19.33 8.01 33.40
C GLU A 145 18.97 6.96 32.35
N LYS A 146 18.80 5.69 32.78
CA LYS A 146 18.41 4.60 31.89
C LYS A 146 16.93 4.69 31.51
N ALA A 147 16.07 5.11 32.45
CA ALA A 147 14.66 5.32 32.20
C ALA A 147 14.43 6.46 31.18
N ASP A 148 15.14 7.57 31.32
CA ASP A 148 15.10 8.69 30.38
C ASP A 148 15.49 8.23 28.96
N THR A 149 16.57 7.42 28.84
CA THR A 149 16.99 6.83 27.55
C THR A 149 15.90 5.94 26.95
N VAL A 150 15.29 5.05 27.74
CA VAL A 150 14.20 4.17 27.25
C VAL A 150 12.99 5.00 26.78
N MET A 151 12.64 6.06 27.50
CA MET A 151 11.53 6.92 27.13
C MET A 151 11.83 7.73 25.87
N GLU A 152 13.08 8.11 25.65
CA GLU A 152 13.52 8.79 24.43
C GLU A 152 13.42 7.85 23.21
N GLU A 153 13.89 6.60 23.36
CA GLU A 153 13.77 5.58 22.32
C GLU A 153 12.31 5.23 22.02
N ALA A 154 11.45 5.13 23.03
CA ALA A 154 10.02 4.92 22.81
C ALA A 154 9.36 6.06 22.02
N ARG A 155 9.72 7.31 22.31
CA ARG A 155 9.27 8.49 21.54
C ARG A 155 9.83 8.49 20.10
N TYR A 156 11.06 8.00 19.92
CA TYR A 156 11.64 7.83 18.59
C TYR A 156 10.85 6.80 17.78
N CYS A 157 10.53 5.64 18.37
CA CYS A 157 9.71 4.61 17.74
C CYS A 157 8.33 5.15 17.34
N ASP A 158 7.62 5.84 18.23
CA ASP A 158 6.30 6.45 17.94
C ASP A 158 6.39 7.43 16.77
N ARG A 159 7.45 8.23 16.69
CA ARG A 159 7.69 9.18 15.61
C ARG A 159 7.96 8.51 14.27
N VAL A 160 8.80 7.46 14.26
CA VAL A 160 9.15 6.73 13.04
C VAL A 160 7.93 5.98 12.50
N PHE A 161 7.23 5.22 13.34
CA PHE A 161 6.02 4.51 12.94
C PHE A 161 4.92 5.48 12.51
N GLY A 162 4.59 6.44 13.36
CA GLY A 162 3.51 7.38 13.07
C GLY A 162 3.79 8.22 11.83
N GLY A 163 5.02 8.73 11.68
CA GLY A 163 5.42 9.49 10.50
C GLY A 163 5.35 8.68 9.21
N PHE A 164 5.87 7.45 9.23
CA PHE A 164 5.86 6.59 8.05
C PHE A 164 4.45 6.14 7.65
N ILE A 165 3.67 5.60 8.61
CA ILE A 165 2.33 5.08 8.30
C ILE A 165 1.39 6.20 7.87
N ASN A 166 1.34 7.32 8.62
CA ASN A 166 0.50 8.45 8.24
C ASN A 166 0.93 9.05 6.89
N GLY A 167 2.25 9.13 6.66
CA GLY A 167 2.80 9.58 5.38
C GLY A 167 2.36 8.68 4.23
N LYS A 168 2.49 7.35 4.37
CA LYS A 168 2.10 6.40 3.33
C LYS A 168 0.60 6.38 3.05
N ILE A 169 -0.25 6.49 4.07
CA ILE A 169 -1.69 6.58 3.87
C ILE A 169 -2.05 7.86 3.11
N LEU A 170 -1.49 9.00 3.53
CA LEU A 170 -1.73 10.27 2.86
C LEU A 170 -1.24 10.27 1.41
N ASP A 171 -0.05 9.74 1.16
CA ASP A 171 0.56 9.55 -0.14
C ASP A 171 -0.35 8.73 -1.07
N ALA A 172 -0.80 7.56 -0.61
CA ALA A 172 -1.72 6.69 -1.34
C ALA A 172 -3.04 7.39 -1.70
N VAL A 173 -3.61 8.18 -0.79
CA VAL A 173 -4.82 8.95 -1.05
C VAL A 173 -4.57 10.03 -2.10
N VAL A 174 -3.46 10.77 -2.01
CA VAL A 174 -3.12 11.83 -2.97
C VAL A 174 -2.87 11.24 -4.36
N VAL A 175 -2.08 10.17 -4.45
CA VAL A 175 -1.82 9.46 -5.72
C VAL A 175 -3.12 8.92 -6.32
N SER A 176 -4.00 8.31 -5.52
CA SER A 176 -5.31 7.82 -5.96
C SER A 176 -6.18 8.95 -6.53
N LEU A 177 -6.24 10.10 -5.86
CA LEU A 177 -7.01 11.27 -6.33
C LEU A 177 -6.46 11.85 -7.63
N ILE A 178 -5.14 11.94 -7.78
CA ILE A 178 -4.51 12.41 -9.03
C ILE A 178 -4.77 11.40 -10.16
N CYS A 179 -4.65 10.09 -9.87
CA CYS A 179 -4.97 9.04 -10.82
C CYS A 179 -6.44 9.13 -11.29
N TYR A 180 -7.38 9.28 -10.36
CA TYR A 180 -8.79 9.49 -10.67
C TYR A 180 -9.03 10.70 -11.57
N ALA A 181 -8.43 11.85 -11.24
CA ALA A 181 -8.55 13.07 -12.03
C ALA A 181 -7.99 12.89 -13.45
N GLY A 182 -6.83 12.26 -13.61
CA GLY A 182 -6.24 11.97 -14.91
C GLY A 182 -7.11 11.07 -15.78
N MET A 183 -7.66 10.00 -15.20
CA MET A 183 -8.57 9.08 -15.89
C MET A 183 -9.90 9.77 -16.27
N MET A 184 -10.40 10.64 -15.41
CA MET A 184 -11.60 11.44 -15.67
C MET A 184 -11.39 12.44 -16.82
N ILE A 185 -10.23 13.09 -16.88
CA ILE A 185 -9.86 13.96 -17.99
C ILE A 185 -9.85 13.18 -19.32
N PHE A 186 -9.26 11.98 -19.33
CA PHE A 186 -9.26 11.12 -20.50
C PHE A 186 -10.68 10.76 -20.96
N ARG A 187 -11.60 10.48 -20.04
CA ARG A 187 -13.01 10.22 -20.32
C ARG A 187 -13.70 11.44 -20.98
N TRP A 188 -13.42 12.63 -20.49
CA TRP A 188 -13.99 13.86 -21.06
C TRP A 188 -13.51 14.15 -22.48
N ILE A 189 -12.25 13.84 -22.78
CA ILE A 189 -11.66 13.99 -24.13
C ILE A 189 -12.22 12.96 -25.11
N ASN A 190 -12.69 11.81 -24.62
CA ASN A 190 -13.18 10.71 -25.45
C ASN A 190 -14.63 10.31 -25.12
N PRO A 191 -15.61 11.19 -25.28
CA PRO A 191 -16.99 10.91 -24.92
C PRO A 191 -17.56 9.77 -25.77
N GLY A 192 -18.41 8.94 -25.17
CA GLY A 192 -19.13 7.86 -25.87
C GLY A 192 -18.33 6.56 -26.09
N LYS A 193 -17.04 6.51 -25.73
CA LYS A 193 -16.28 5.25 -25.79
C LYS A 193 -16.52 4.42 -24.54
N VAL A 194 -16.56 3.09 -24.71
CA VAL A 194 -16.55 2.16 -23.56
C VAL A 194 -15.18 2.24 -22.90
N MET A 195 -15.16 2.47 -21.61
CA MET A 195 -13.94 2.67 -20.82
C MET A 195 -14.04 1.95 -19.48
N MET A 196 -12.89 1.59 -18.96
CA MET A 196 -12.75 1.12 -17.59
C MET A 196 -13.08 2.25 -16.61
N SER A 197 -13.68 1.88 -15.46
CA SER A 197 -14.03 2.85 -14.41
C SER A 197 -12.79 3.54 -13.87
N GLU A 198 -12.75 4.85 -13.90
CA GLU A 198 -11.71 5.68 -13.33
C GLU A 198 -11.57 5.49 -11.82
N THR A 199 -12.72 5.29 -11.14
CA THR A 199 -12.73 5.02 -9.69
C THR A 199 -12.03 3.72 -9.36
N LEU A 200 -12.32 2.65 -10.13
CA LEU A 200 -11.70 1.35 -9.90
C LEU A 200 -10.18 1.41 -10.11
N VAL A 201 -9.74 2.03 -11.22
CA VAL A 201 -8.31 2.20 -11.52
C VAL A 201 -7.61 2.99 -10.41
N ALA A 202 -8.18 4.13 -10.01
CA ALA A 202 -7.62 4.98 -8.98
C ALA A 202 -7.53 4.28 -7.61
N VAL A 203 -8.54 3.48 -7.25
CA VAL A 203 -8.53 2.71 -6.00
C VAL A 203 -7.48 1.60 -6.03
N ILE A 204 -7.35 0.87 -7.15
CA ILE A 204 -6.31 -0.15 -7.30
C ILE A 204 -4.93 0.49 -7.14
N VAL A 205 -4.64 1.55 -7.91
CA VAL A 205 -3.37 2.27 -7.83
C VAL A 205 -3.11 2.77 -6.40
N GLY A 206 -4.11 3.39 -5.74
CA GLY A 206 -3.97 3.90 -4.38
C GLY A 206 -3.73 2.81 -3.34
N ILE A 207 -4.47 1.70 -3.37
CA ILE A 207 -4.31 0.60 -2.42
C ILE A 207 -2.92 -0.01 -2.53
N PHE A 208 -2.47 -0.29 -3.75
CA PHE A 208 -1.15 -0.88 -3.94
C PHE A 208 -0.02 0.11 -3.66
N ASN A 209 -0.21 1.43 -3.88
CA ASN A 209 0.79 2.45 -3.56
C ASN A 209 1.18 2.49 -2.08
N VAL A 210 0.37 1.92 -1.18
CA VAL A 210 0.72 1.77 0.24
C VAL A 210 1.98 0.91 0.43
N ILE A 211 2.23 -0.07 -0.46
CA ILE A 211 3.43 -0.92 -0.42
C ILE A 211 4.61 -0.14 -1.03
N PRO A 212 5.66 0.16 -0.26
CA PRO A 212 6.81 0.86 -0.82
C PRO A 212 7.48 0.05 -1.93
N PHE A 213 7.99 0.70 -2.95
CA PHE A 213 8.67 0.15 -4.14
C PHE A 213 7.77 -0.73 -5.03
N PHE A 214 7.18 -1.78 -4.51
CA PHE A 214 6.42 -2.75 -5.30
C PHE A 214 5.01 -2.30 -5.64
N GLY A 215 4.43 -1.42 -4.82
CA GLY A 215 3.04 -1.03 -4.94
C GLY A 215 2.70 -0.43 -6.29
N TRP A 216 3.53 0.47 -6.77
CA TRP A 216 3.36 1.06 -8.08
C TRP A 216 3.36 0.02 -9.21
N TYR A 217 4.36 -0.88 -9.24
CA TYR A 217 4.44 -1.91 -10.28
C TYR A 217 3.20 -2.81 -10.29
N ILE A 218 2.74 -3.23 -9.12
CA ILE A 218 1.56 -4.08 -8.99
C ILE A 218 0.31 -3.31 -9.42
N GLY A 219 0.16 -2.07 -8.94
CA GLY A 219 -0.97 -1.19 -9.29
C GLY A 219 -1.03 -0.90 -10.78
N LEU A 220 0.10 -0.52 -11.38
CA LEU A 220 0.24 -0.29 -12.83
C LEU A 220 -0.12 -1.55 -13.63
N PHE A 221 0.48 -2.70 -13.31
CA PHE A 221 0.28 -3.94 -14.06
C PHE A 221 -1.18 -4.40 -14.01
N LEU A 222 -1.77 -4.48 -12.81
CA LEU A 222 -3.16 -4.89 -12.65
C LEU A 222 -4.13 -3.94 -13.34
N SER A 223 -3.94 -2.63 -13.15
CA SER A 223 -4.79 -1.63 -13.78
C SER A 223 -4.64 -1.64 -15.30
N ALA A 224 -3.41 -1.70 -15.81
CA ALA A 224 -3.16 -1.75 -17.25
C ALA A 224 -3.77 -2.98 -17.90
N LEU A 225 -3.67 -4.16 -17.26
CA LEU A 225 -4.28 -5.39 -17.73
C LEU A 225 -5.81 -5.25 -17.83
N LEU A 226 -6.46 -4.74 -16.79
CA LEU A 226 -7.90 -4.52 -16.77
C LEU A 226 -8.35 -3.50 -17.83
N ILE A 227 -7.62 -2.40 -17.97
CA ILE A 227 -7.93 -1.35 -18.94
C ILE A 227 -7.73 -1.84 -20.37
N LEU A 228 -6.63 -2.58 -20.62
CA LEU A 228 -6.31 -3.12 -21.97
C LEU A 228 -7.44 -3.94 -22.55
N MET A 229 -8.09 -4.72 -21.71
CA MET A 229 -9.19 -5.61 -22.14
C MET A 229 -10.47 -4.85 -22.49
N VAL A 230 -10.64 -3.63 -21.94
CA VAL A 230 -11.81 -2.80 -22.23
C VAL A 230 -11.53 -1.80 -23.36
N ASN A 231 -10.39 -1.10 -23.29
CA ASN A 231 -10.02 -0.07 -24.25
C ASN A 231 -8.50 0.09 -24.36
N PRO A 232 -7.86 -0.41 -25.42
CA PRO A 232 -6.40 -0.31 -25.62
C PRO A 232 -5.87 1.12 -25.64
N MET A 233 -6.63 2.08 -26.20
CA MET A 233 -6.21 3.48 -26.21
C MET A 233 -6.20 4.09 -24.81
N GLN A 234 -7.18 3.75 -23.97
CA GLN A 234 -7.21 4.12 -22.57
C GLN A 234 -6.01 3.51 -21.81
N CYS A 235 -5.63 2.28 -22.14
CA CYS A 235 -4.46 1.61 -21.54
C CYS A 235 -3.16 2.35 -21.87
N ILE A 236 -2.93 2.70 -23.13
CA ILE A 236 -1.74 3.46 -23.54
C ILE A 236 -1.68 4.80 -22.79
N PHE A 237 -2.79 5.53 -22.74
CA PHE A 237 -2.86 6.78 -21.97
C PHE A 237 -2.54 6.54 -20.49
N PHE A 238 -3.18 5.53 -19.88
CA PHE A 238 -2.99 5.22 -18.47
C PHE A 238 -1.54 4.90 -18.14
N VAL A 239 -0.89 4.04 -18.93
CA VAL A 239 0.51 3.66 -18.71
C VAL A 239 1.44 4.87 -18.75
N ILE A 240 1.30 5.73 -19.78
CA ILE A 240 2.11 6.95 -19.91
C ILE A 240 1.83 7.90 -18.74
N PHE A 241 0.56 8.12 -18.42
CA PHE A 241 0.13 8.99 -17.34
C PHE A 241 0.63 8.49 -15.99
N ASP A 242 0.50 7.19 -15.71
CA ASP A 242 0.92 6.60 -14.44
C ASP A 242 2.44 6.63 -14.26
N PHE A 243 3.22 6.47 -15.34
CA PHE A 243 4.67 6.71 -15.30
C PHE A 243 5.02 8.14 -14.92
N ILE A 244 4.31 9.14 -15.47
CA ILE A 244 4.51 10.55 -15.12
C ILE A 244 4.11 10.78 -13.66
N LEU A 245 2.96 10.23 -13.24
CA LEU A 245 2.48 10.30 -11.87
C LEU A 245 3.50 9.71 -10.89
N GLN A 246 4.09 8.57 -11.23
CA GLN A 246 5.13 7.94 -10.41
C GLN A 246 6.40 8.79 -10.31
N GLN A 247 6.81 9.50 -11.38
CA GLN A 247 7.93 10.43 -11.29
C GLN A 247 7.62 11.61 -10.37
N ILE A 248 6.39 12.10 -10.39
CA ILE A 248 5.93 13.15 -9.48
C ILE A 248 5.88 12.62 -8.05
N ASP A 249 5.35 11.40 -7.87
CA ASP A 249 5.28 10.76 -6.55
C ASP A 249 6.67 10.55 -5.95
N GLY A 250 7.55 9.87 -6.65
CA GLY A 250 8.90 9.54 -6.16
C GLY A 250 9.79 10.74 -5.89
N ASN A 251 9.66 11.83 -6.68
CA ASN A 251 10.57 12.98 -6.60
C ASN A 251 9.98 14.19 -5.84
N ILE A 252 8.65 14.30 -5.75
CA ILE A 252 7.99 15.48 -5.18
C ILE A 252 7.07 15.11 -4.02
N LEU A 253 6.09 14.22 -4.25
CA LEU A 253 5.06 13.90 -3.23
C LEU A 253 5.66 13.08 -2.09
N GLY A 254 6.32 11.98 -2.39
CA GLY A 254 6.95 11.11 -1.40
C GLY A 254 7.89 11.87 -0.45
N PRO A 255 8.89 12.62 -0.95
CA PRO A 255 9.76 13.44 -0.09
C PRO A 255 9.02 14.50 0.72
N LYS A 256 7.95 15.10 0.19
CA LYS A 256 7.17 16.11 0.90
C LYS A 256 6.22 15.52 1.94
N ILE A 257 5.61 14.38 1.66
CA ILE A 257 4.58 13.75 2.49
C ILE A 257 5.21 12.86 3.56
N ILE A 258 6.11 11.95 3.14
CA ILE A 258 6.75 10.98 4.04
C ILE A 258 7.99 11.57 4.70
N GLY A 259 8.72 12.42 3.97
CA GLY A 259 9.99 13.01 4.44
C GLY A 259 11.05 11.95 4.76
N ASP A 260 12.11 12.38 5.47
CA ASP A 260 13.18 11.49 5.94
C ASP A 260 12.80 10.79 7.27
N THR A 261 11.57 10.25 7.37
CA THR A 261 11.07 9.69 8.64
C THR A 261 11.80 8.43 9.07
N THR A 262 12.33 7.65 8.13
CA THR A 262 13.01 6.38 8.42
C THR A 262 14.52 6.51 8.54
N GLY A 263 15.14 7.44 7.82
CA GLY A 263 16.59 7.69 7.86
C GLY A 263 17.47 6.51 7.39
N ILE A 264 16.90 5.54 6.66
CA ILE A 264 17.60 4.39 6.08
C ILE A 264 17.72 4.53 4.56
N SER A 265 18.75 3.92 3.96
CA SER A 265 18.93 3.92 2.51
C SER A 265 17.93 3.01 1.81
N SER A 266 17.68 3.25 0.51
CA SER A 266 16.72 2.49 -0.29
C SER A 266 16.98 0.98 -0.30
N ILE A 267 18.24 0.54 -0.23
CA ILE A 267 18.60 -0.88 -0.16
C ILE A 267 18.07 -1.52 1.13
N TRP A 268 18.15 -0.82 2.25
CA TRP A 268 17.63 -1.31 3.52
C TRP A 268 16.10 -1.30 3.58
N VAL A 269 15.46 -0.35 2.87
CA VAL A 269 13.99 -0.38 2.71
C VAL A 269 13.60 -1.62 1.91
N LEU A 270 14.25 -1.89 0.79
CA LEU A 270 13.99 -3.08 -0.03
C LEU A 270 14.21 -4.37 0.77
N PHE A 271 15.33 -4.48 1.47
CA PHE A 271 15.64 -5.63 2.34
C PHE A 271 14.56 -5.84 3.40
N SER A 272 14.10 -4.76 4.05
CA SER A 272 13.06 -4.85 5.08
C SER A 272 11.72 -5.35 4.54
N ILE A 273 11.35 -4.94 3.32
CA ILE A 273 10.12 -5.39 2.66
C ILE A 273 10.15 -6.89 2.41
N PHE A 274 11.28 -7.42 1.88
CA PHE A 274 11.41 -8.86 1.68
C PHE A 274 11.43 -9.63 2.99
N LEU A 275 12.25 -9.19 3.96
CA LEU A 275 12.38 -9.87 5.23
C LEU A 275 11.05 -9.95 5.99
N PHE A 276 10.39 -8.83 6.20
CA PHE A 276 9.15 -8.79 6.96
C PHE A 276 7.94 -9.20 6.12
N GLY A 277 8.02 -9.06 4.79
CA GLY A 277 7.01 -9.56 3.87
C GLY A 277 6.89 -11.09 3.89
N ASP A 278 8.01 -11.80 3.99
CA ASP A 278 8.03 -13.26 4.15
C ASP A 278 7.43 -13.70 5.49
N ILE A 279 7.69 -12.96 6.57
CA ILE A 279 7.23 -13.31 7.93
C ILE A 279 5.74 -12.99 8.14
N TRP A 280 5.26 -11.83 7.69
CA TRP A 280 3.92 -11.30 8.00
C TRP A 280 3.09 -10.91 6.76
N GLY A 281 3.52 -11.31 5.57
CA GLY A 281 2.82 -11.01 4.31
C GLY A 281 2.70 -9.51 4.07
N PHE A 282 1.53 -9.07 3.59
CA PHE A 282 1.25 -7.66 3.28
C PHE A 282 1.49 -6.71 4.46
N ALA A 283 1.06 -7.08 5.65
CA ALA A 283 1.31 -6.27 6.84
C ALA A 283 2.80 -6.11 7.13
N GLY A 284 3.60 -7.16 6.89
CA GLY A 284 5.06 -7.12 7.02
C GLY A 284 5.73 -6.19 6.00
N MET A 285 5.25 -6.17 4.76
CA MET A 285 5.76 -5.25 3.74
C MET A 285 5.57 -3.78 4.13
N LEU A 286 4.45 -3.45 4.76
CA LEU A 286 4.15 -2.10 5.20
C LEU A 286 4.88 -1.74 6.50
N LEU A 287 4.77 -2.58 7.54
CA LEU A 287 5.32 -2.31 8.86
C LEU A 287 6.83 -2.59 8.96
N GLY A 288 7.36 -3.40 8.05
CA GLY A 288 8.76 -3.80 8.02
C GLY A 288 9.72 -2.63 7.90
N VAL A 289 9.38 -1.64 7.07
CA VAL A 289 10.23 -0.46 6.86
C VAL A 289 10.47 0.33 8.15
N PRO A 290 9.46 0.77 8.89
CA PRO A 290 9.68 1.47 10.16
C PRO A 290 10.30 0.56 11.24
N MET A 291 9.97 -0.74 11.26
CA MET A 291 10.61 -1.68 12.17
C MET A 291 12.10 -1.80 11.91
N PHE A 292 12.48 -2.00 10.66
CA PHE A 292 13.89 -2.10 10.29
C PHE A 292 14.63 -0.78 10.55
N ALA A 293 14.02 0.36 10.31
CA ALA A 293 14.60 1.66 10.61
C ALA A 293 14.94 1.82 12.10
N ILE A 294 14.07 1.35 12.99
CA ILE A 294 14.32 1.34 14.43
C ILE A 294 15.43 0.37 14.81
N MET A 295 15.41 -0.84 14.25
CA MET A 295 16.49 -1.82 14.49
C MET A 295 17.84 -1.27 14.02
N TYR A 296 17.89 -0.68 12.83
CA TYR A 296 19.10 -0.05 12.28
C TYR A 296 19.60 1.09 13.16
N HIS A 297 18.70 1.95 13.66
CA HIS A 297 19.03 3.02 14.60
C HIS A 297 19.66 2.47 15.87
N TRP A 298 19.09 1.43 16.47
CA TRP A 298 19.64 0.82 17.68
C TRP A 298 20.99 0.15 17.44
N ILE A 299 21.16 -0.57 16.33
CA ILE A 299 22.44 -1.18 15.95
C ILE A 299 23.49 -0.08 15.79
N LYS A 300 23.19 0.99 15.04
CA LYS A 300 24.10 2.13 14.86
C LYS A 300 24.50 2.73 16.21
N LYS A 301 23.53 2.95 17.11
CA LYS A 301 23.79 3.49 18.45
C LYS A 301 24.70 2.58 19.30
N LEU A 302 24.50 1.26 19.22
CA LEU A 302 25.33 0.28 19.89
C LEU A 302 26.76 0.26 19.34
N VAL A 303 26.91 0.29 18.02
CA VAL A 303 28.22 0.35 17.35
C VAL A 303 28.98 1.61 17.75
N PHE A 304 28.35 2.77 17.68
CA PHE A 304 29.00 4.04 18.03
C PHE A 304 29.42 4.08 19.50
N LYS A 305 28.56 3.58 20.39
CA LYS A 305 28.92 3.43 21.83
C LYS A 305 30.08 2.47 22.04
N GLY A 306 30.17 1.40 21.23
CA GLY A 306 31.29 0.45 21.25
C GLY A 306 32.60 1.10 20.78
N LEU A 307 32.56 1.90 19.70
CA LEU A 307 33.71 2.62 19.19
C LEU A 307 34.22 3.65 20.22
N ASP A 308 33.31 4.38 20.84
CA ASP A 308 33.67 5.34 21.88
C ASP A 308 34.34 4.66 23.09
N LYS A 309 33.81 3.53 23.54
CA LYS A 309 34.41 2.73 24.64
C LYS A 309 35.80 2.20 24.31
N ASN A 310 36.08 1.93 23.02
CA ASN A 310 37.37 1.42 22.54
C ASN A 310 38.32 2.52 22.07
N GLU A 311 38.05 3.80 22.41
CA GLU A 311 38.87 4.98 22.05
C GLU A 311 38.97 5.20 20.52
N GLN A 312 38.02 4.70 19.74
CA GLN A 312 37.97 4.82 18.26
C GLN A 312 36.87 5.76 17.80
N THR A 313 36.59 6.79 18.58
CA THR A 313 35.52 7.79 18.31
C THR A 313 35.72 8.46 16.94
N GLN A 314 36.97 8.63 16.49
CA GLN A 314 37.28 9.21 15.18
C GLN A 314 36.60 8.47 14.03
N MET A 315 36.53 7.12 14.09
CA MET A 315 35.86 6.32 13.04
C MET A 315 34.36 6.64 12.91
N SER A 316 33.69 6.96 14.03
CA SER A 316 32.27 7.35 13.99
C SER A 316 32.07 8.75 13.41
N VAL A 317 33.00 9.66 13.66
CA VAL A 317 33.01 11.03 13.10
C VAL A 317 33.28 10.97 11.60
N ASP A 318 34.26 10.21 11.16
CA ASP A 318 34.61 10.03 9.75
C ASP A 318 33.42 9.43 8.98
N TYR A 319 32.76 8.40 9.53
CA TYR A 319 31.54 7.83 8.94
C TYR A 319 30.41 8.87 8.80
N GLU A 320 30.19 9.74 9.78
CA GLU A 320 29.14 10.77 9.69
C GLU A 320 29.51 11.90 8.71
N ASN A 321 30.81 12.18 8.50
CA ASN A 321 31.30 13.12 7.52
C ASN A 321 31.18 12.56 6.08
N ASP A 322 31.50 11.29 5.88
CA ASP A 322 31.37 10.60 4.59
C ASP A 322 29.91 10.43 4.16
N PHE A 323 29.01 10.22 5.12
CA PHE A 323 27.59 10.02 4.89
C PHE A 323 26.72 11.01 5.69
N PRO A 324 26.80 12.31 5.37
CA PRO A 324 26.06 13.33 6.11
C PRO A 324 24.56 13.13 5.99
N LYS A 325 23.86 13.18 7.11
CA LYS A 325 22.40 13.24 7.10
C LYS A 325 21.96 14.45 6.28
N LYS A 326 21.07 14.27 5.29
CA LYS A 326 20.50 15.39 4.53
C LYS A 326 19.95 16.41 5.51
N LYS A 327 20.49 17.64 5.51
CA LYS A 327 19.99 18.73 6.34
C LYS A 327 18.53 18.97 6.01
N LYS A 328 17.66 18.95 7.04
CA LYS A 328 16.29 19.42 6.91
C LYS A 328 16.35 20.87 6.47
N THR A 329 16.03 21.13 5.21
CA THR A 329 15.76 22.49 4.73
C THR A 329 14.42 22.89 5.31
N HIS A 330 14.46 23.59 6.45
CA HIS A 330 13.31 24.34 6.93
C HIS A 330 13.09 25.48 5.94
N GLN A 331 12.12 25.36 5.05
CA GLN A 331 11.42 26.46 4.42
C GLN A 331 9.93 26.33 4.70
#